data_59086d13d9bc55183b1aad06659d77fd
#
_entry.id   59086d13d9bc55183b1aad06659d77fd
#
_cell.length_a   1.000
_cell.length_b   1.000
_cell.length_c   1.000
_cell.angle_alpha   90.00
_cell.angle_beta   90.00
_cell.angle_gamma   90.00
#
_symmetry.space_group_name_H-M   'P 1'
#
loop_
_entity.id
_entity.type
_entity.pdbx_description
1 polymer ?
#
loop_
_entity_poly.entity_id
_entity_poly.type
_entity_poly.pdbx_seq_one_letter_code
_entity_poly.pdbx_strand_id
1 'polypeptide(L)'
;MTRSGSEFSPARDATAPAIRAVADASPATVDAEAVVVFLPEGDLGGMAAVLDAATDGLLTRLVRAGELVGKRYECTPLLAPAGVRATQVLVVGTGKREQIDAGVLHRAAATAARQLAARPRGRVAFAADPVWST
;
A
#
# COMPACT_ATOMS: atom_id res chain seq x y z
N MET A 1 -20.94 1.58 -28.14
CA MET A 1 -20.13 1.51 -27.84
C MET A 1 -20.01 1.49 -27.20
N THR A 2 -20.12 1.58 -27.17
CA THR A 2 -19.34 1.57 -26.71
C THR A 2 -19.21 1.68 -26.12
N ARG A 3 -19.52 2.30 -26.25
CA ARG A 3 -18.81 2.44 -25.74
C ARG A 3 -19.00 2.82 -25.08
N SER A 4 -19.33 3.06 -25.19
CA SER A 4 -18.75 3.38 -24.68
C SER A 4 -18.71 3.63 -24.08
N GLY A 5 -19.19 4.02 -24.24
CA GLY A 5 -18.45 4.37 -23.87
C GLY A 5 -18.37 4.55 -23.35
N SER A 6 -18.73 4.89 -23.59
CA SER A 6 -17.98 5.04 -23.29
C SER A 6 -17.70 5.03 -23.08
N GLU A 7 -17.86 5.30 -23.25
CA GLU A 7 -16.96 5.31 -23.14
C GLU A 7 -16.37 5.36 -22.76
N PHE A 8 -16.77 5.82 -22.91
CA PHE A 8 -15.72 5.80 -22.52
C PHE A 8 -15.37 5.91 -22.04
N SER A 9 -15.64 6.26 -21.79
CA SER A 9 -14.82 6.21 -21.36
C SER A 9 -14.26 5.57 -21.14
N PRO A 10 -14.24 5.47 -20.94
CA PRO A 10 -13.31 4.67 -20.27
C PRO A 10 -11.99 4.41 -20.77
N ALA A 11 -11.70 4.51 -21.79
CA ALA A 11 -10.35 4.31 -22.29
C ALA A 11 -9.34 5.24 -21.63
N ARG A 12 -9.75 6.38 -21.22
CA ARG A 12 -8.87 7.32 -20.54
C ARG A 12 -8.26 6.74 -19.27
N ASP A 13 -8.93 5.76 -18.70
CA ASP A 13 -8.49 5.16 -17.45
C ASP A 13 -7.86 3.80 -17.65
N ALA A 14 -7.47 3.49 -18.87
CA ALA A 14 -6.89 2.18 -19.17
C ALA A 14 -5.63 1.92 -18.34
N THR A 15 -4.89 2.96 -17.98
CA THR A 15 -3.67 2.83 -17.19
C THR A 15 -3.87 3.13 -15.71
N ALA A 16 -5.03 3.62 -15.34
CA ALA A 16 -5.29 3.94 -13.94
C ALA A 16 -5.72 2.69 -13.18
N PRO A 17 -5.13 2.41 -12.02
CA PRO A 17 -5.55 1.25 -11.23
C PRO A 17 -6.90 1.49 -10.58
N ALA A 18 -7.62 0.41 -10.35
CA ALA A 18 -8.82 0.45 -9.52
C ALA A 18 -8.36 0.47 -8.07
N ILE A 19 -8.54 1.60 -7.41
CA ILE A 19 -8.07 1.80 -6.04
C ILE A 19 -9.18 1.49 -5.07
N ARG A 20 -8.87 0.67 -4.06
CA ARG A 20 -9.81 0.33 -3.01
C ARG A 20 -9.14 0.43 -1.65
N ALA A 21 -9.81 1.09 -0.72
CA ALA A 21 -9.39 1.08 0.67
C ALA A 21 -9.95 -0.18 1.32
N VAL A 22 -9.09 -0.97 1.95
CA VAL A 22 -9.48 -2.22 2.57
C VAL A 22 -9.09 -2.15 4.04
N ALA A 23 -10.10 -1.99 4.92
CA ALA A 23 -9.83 -1.76 6.34
C ALA A 23 -9.59 -3.05 7.12
N ASP A 24 -10.35 -4.10 6.81
CA ASP A 24 -10.32 -5.31 7.63
C ASP A 24 -9.71 -6.52 6.96
N ALA A 25 -9.36 -6.41 5.68
CA ALA A 25 -8.78 -7.53 4.96
C ALA A 25 -7.28 -7.58 5.20
N SER A 26 -6.74 -8.79 5.24
CA SER A 26 -5.30 -8.97 5.36
C SER A 26 -4.57 -8.46 4.12
N PRO A 27 -3.51 -7.68 4.28
CA PRO A 27 -2.70 -7.26 3.13
C PRO A 27 -2.06 -8.44 2.42
N ALA A 28 -1.96 -9.60 3.07
CA ALA A 28 -1.35 -10.79 2.47
C ALA A 28 -2.30 -11.52 1.52
N THR A 29 -3.61 -11.46 1.76
CA THR A 29 -4.58 -12.27 1.03
C THR A 29 -5.50 -11.48 0.11
N VAL A 30 -5.47 -10.15 0.19
CA VAL A 30 -6.36 -9.33 -0.62
C VAL A 30 -6.11 -9.56 -2.11
N ASP A 31 -7.20 -9.58 -2.88
CA ASP A 31 -7.13 -9.81 -4.32
C ASP A 31 -6.79 -8.51 -5.04
N ALA A 32 -5.52 -8.26 -5.17
CA ALA A 32 -5.00 -7.07 -5.86
C ALA A 32 -3.63 -7.38 -6.43
N GLU A 33 -3.22 -6.63 -7.44
CA GLU A 33 -1.88 -6.77 -7.99
C GLU A 33 -0.85 -6.06 -7.14
N ALA A 34 -1.23 -4.97 -6.49
CA ALA A 34 -0.37 -4.24 -5.58
C ALA A 34 -1.14 -3.91 -4.31
N VAL A 35 -0.45 -3.96 -3.20
CA VAL A 35 -1.01 -3.60 -1.89
C VAL A 35 -0.12 -2.53 -1.27
N VAL A 36 -0.74 -1.46 -0.79
CA VAL A 36 -0.04 -0.41 -0.07
C VAL A 36 -0.23 -0.61 1.42
N VAL A 37 0.86 -0.62 2.16
CA VAL A 37 0.85 -0.75 3.62
C VAL A 37 1.59 0.45 4.20
N PHE A 38 1.01 1.08 5.21
CA PHE A 38 1.63 2.23 5.87
C PHE A 38 2.45 1.78 7.06
N LEU A 39 3.60 2.43 7.24
CA LEU A 39 4.53 2.08 8.31
C LEU A 39 4.98 3.32 9.07
N PRO A 40 4.57 3.47 10.33
CA PRO A 40 5.15 4.51 11.19
C PRO A 40 6.61 4.17 11.54
N GLU A 41 7.39 5.20 11.84
CA GLU A 41 8.77 4.98 12.28
C GLU A 41 8.80 4.17 13.57
N GLY A 42 9.61 3.11 13.55
CA GLY A 42 9.84 2.29 14.72
C GLY A 42 8.66 1.47 15.19
N ASP A 43 7.62 1.31 14.37
CA ASP A 43 6.39 0.67 14.82
C ASP A 43 5.87 -0.31 13.77
N LEU A 44 6.06 -1.60 14.03
CA LEU A 44 5.55 -2.68 13.19
C LEU A 44 4.21 -3.20 13.75
N GLY A 45 3.28 -2.28 13.99
CA GLY A 45 1.96 -2.66 14.47
C GLY A 45 0.93 -2.68 13.35
N GLY A 46 -0.29 -3.07 13.68
CA GLY A 46 -1.42 -3.02 12.77
C GLY A 46 -1.23 -3.86 11.51
N MET A 47 -1.55 -3.28 10.37
CA MET A 47 -1.46 -4.01 9.09
C MET A 47 -0.02 -4.36 8.73
N ALA A 48 0.95 -3.55 9.16
CA ALA A 48 2.35 -3.89 8.95
C ALA A 48 2.72 -5.16 9.71
N ALA A 49 2.20 -5.35 10.92
CA ALA A 49 2.44 -6.57 11.69
C ALA A 49 1.80 -7.78 11.02
N VAL A 50 0.62 -7.62 10.46
CA VAL A 50 -0.05 -8.70 9.73
C VAL A 50 0.79 -9.10 8.52
N LEU A 51 1.29 -8.15 7.78
CA LEU A 51 2.15 -8.41 6.63
C LEU A 51 3.45 -9.07 7.06
N ASP A 52 4.05 -8.61 8.15
CA ASP A 52 5.30 -9.17 8.67
C ASP A 52 5.12 -10.64 9.02
N ALA A 53 4.03 -10.98 9.71
CA ALA A 53 3.74 -12.35 10.07
C ALA A 53 3.53 -13.22 8.83
N ALA A 54 2.82 -12.72 7.83
CA ALA A 54 2.55 -13.47 6.60
C ALA A 54 3.80 -13.71 5.77
N THR A 55 4.79 -12.85 5.88
CA THR A 55 6.04 -12.95 5.13
C THR A 55 7.19 -13.51 5.97
N ASP A 56 6.85 -14.14 7.09
CA ASP A 56 7.82 -14.80 7.97
C ASP A 56 8.90 -13.84 8.49
N GLY A 57 8.47 -12.66 8.89
CA GLY A 57 9.35 -11.69 9.51
C GLY A 57 10.17 -10.84 8.55
N LEU A 58 9.73 -10.74 7.29
CA LEU A 58 10.47 -9.95 6.30
C LEU A 58 10.62 -8.50 6.72
N LEU A 59 9.54 -7.87 7.17
CA LEU A 59 9.60 -6.46 7.57
C LEU A 59 10.51 -6.27 8.78
N THR A 60 10.44 -7.17 9.74
CA THR A 60 11.32 -7.13 10.91
C THR A 60 12.79 -7.18 10.49
N ARG A 61 13.13 -8.06 9.56
CA ARG A 61 14.51 -8.16 9.07
C ARG A 61 14.95 -6.89 8.37
N LEU A 62 14.08 -6.31 7.56
CA LEU A 62 14.41 -5.07 6.84
C LEU A 62 14.59 -3.91 7.79
N VAL A 63 13.75 -3.82 8.82
CA VAL A 63 13.88 -2.77 9.83
C VAL A 63 15.19 -2.91 10.59
N ARG A 64 15.53 -4.13 10.99
CA ARG A 64 16.77 -4.37 11.73
C ARG A 64 18.02 -4.08 10.88
N ALA A 65 17.91 -4.30 9.57
CA ALA A 65 19.03 -4.02 8.66
C ALA A 65 19.13 -2.53 8.30
N GLY A 66 18.17 -1.71 8.70
CA GLY A 66 18.17 -0.30 8.35
C GLY A 66 17.66 -0.01 6.95
N GLU A 67 17.12 -1.03 6.27
CA GLU A 67 16.60 -0.86 4.91
C GLU A 67 15.18 -0.31 4.90
N LEU A 68 14.48 -0.41 6.00
CA LEU A 68 13.10 0.04 6.13
C LEU A 68 12.97 0.82 7.44
N VAL A 69 12.67 2.10 7.34
CA VAL A 69 12.62 2.99 8.50
C VAL A 69 11.23 3.51 8.79
N GLY A 70 10.45 3.80 7.77
CA GLY A 70 9.13 4.39 7.94
C GLY A 70 9.13 5.90 7.89
N LYS A 71 10.19 6.49 7.31
CA LYS A 71 10.23 7.95 7.14
C LYS A 71 9.05 8.41 6.30
N ARG A 72 8.55 9.58 6.65
CA ARG A 72 7.37 10.14 6.00
C ARG A 72 7.51 10.15 4.49
N TYR A 73 6.55 9.54 3.81
CA TYR A 73 6.44 9.47 2.34
C TYR A 73 7.56 8.67 1.66
N GLU A 74 8.38 7.97 2.41
CA GLU A 74 9.36 7.07 1.81
C GLU A 74 8.65 5.80 1.36
N CYS A 75 8.86 5.42 0.10
CA CYS A 75 8.24 4.25 -0.48
C CYS A 75 9.26 3.15 -0.67
N THR A 76 8.96 1.96 -0.17
CA THR A 76 9.83 0.79 -0.32
C THR A 76 9.05 -0.32 -1.01
N PRO A 77 9.36 -0.65 -2.26
CA PRO A 77 8.66 -1.73 -2.95
C PRO A 77 9.23 -3.09 -2.55
N LEU A 78 8.32 -4.03 -2.31
CA LEU A 78 8.67 -5.43 -2.09
C LEU A 78 8.06 -6.21 -3.25
N LEU A 79 8.91 -6.85 -4.04
CA LEU A 79 8.47 -7.52 -5.26
C LEU A 79 8.21 -9.00 -4.99
N ALA A 80 6.98 -9.41 -5.22
CA ALA A 80 6.54 -10.81 -5.08
C ALA A 80 6.99 -11.46 -3.78
N PRO A 81 6.75 -10.82 -2.61
CA PRO A 81 7.21 -11.43 -1.36
C PRO A 81 6.44 -12.72 -1.11
N ALA A 82 7.17 -13.74 -0.65
CA ALA A 82 6.54 -15.03 -0.33
C ALA A 82 5.52 -14.84 0.78
N GLY A 83 4.37 -15.48 0.63
CA GLY A 83 3.28 -15.38 1.61
C GLY A 83 2.27 -14.29 1.31
N VAL A 84 2.46 -13.53 0.23
CA VAL A 84 1.55 -12.46 -0.17
C VAL A 84 1.00 -12.76 -1.55
N ARG A 85 -0.32 -12.61 -1.70
CA ARG A 85 -0.98 -12.86 -2.98
C ARG A 85 -0.63 -11.83 -4.04
N ALA A 86 -0.52 -10.56 -3.65
CA ALA A 86 -0.18 -9.49 -4.57
C ALA A 86 1.25 -9.65 -5.08
N THR A 87 1.49 -9.21 -6.33
CA THR A 87 2.83 -9.28 -6.89
C THR A 87 3.74 -8.17 -6.41
N GLN A 88 3.18 -7.14 -5.80
CA GLN A 88 3.97 -6.06 -5.23
C GLN A 88 3.31 -5.55 -3.95
N VAL A 89 4.13 -5.33 -2.94
CA VAL A 89 3.72 -4.60 -1.75
C VAL A 89 4.52 -3.31 -1.71
N LEU A 90 3.84 -2.18 -1.58
CA LEU A 90 4.51 -0.90 -1.44
C LEU A 90 4.35 -0.45 0.01
N VAL A 91 5.46 -0.41 0.73
CA VAL A 91 5.46 0.08 2.11
C VAL A 91 5.74 1.57 2.08
N VAL A 92 4.83 2.35 2.63
CA VAL A 92 4.95 3.81 2.64
C VAL A 92 5.11 4.29 4.07
N GLY A 93 6.19 5.01 4.33
CA GLY A 93 6.44 5.58 5.64
C GLY A 93 5.48 6.73 5.94
N THR A 94 5.03 6.79 7.17
CA THR A 94 4.15 7.87 7.65
C THR A 94 4.83 8.76 8.67
N GLY A 95 6.07 8.45 9.03
CA GLY A 95 6.79 9.22 10.02
C GLY A 95 6.44 8.81 11.44
N LYS A 96 6.74 9.68 12.39
CA LYS A 96 6.50 9.38 13.79
C LYS A 96 5.01 9.25 14.06
N ARG A 97 4.65 8.22 14.83
CA ARG A 97 3.24 7.89 15.08
C ARG A 97 2.46 9.09 15.64
N GLU A 98 3.05 9.83 16.56
CA GLU A 98 2.37 10.96 17.20
C GLU A 98 2.16 12.14 16.27
N GLN A 99 2.76 12.11 15.09
CA GLN A 99 2.60 13.16 14.09
C GLN A 99 1.72 12.74 12.91
N ILE A 100 1.12 11.55 12.98
CA ILE A 100 0.27 11.06 11.91
C ILE A 100 -1.12 11.68 12.07
N ASP A 101 -1.58 12.35 11.01
CA ASP A 101 -2.93 12.89 10.95
C ASP A 101 -3.53 12.58 9.58
N ALA A 102 -4.74 13.06 9.35
CA ALA A 102 -5.43 12.80 8.08
C ALA A 102 -4.65 13.34 6.89
N GLY A 103 -3.98 14.48 7.06
CA GLY A 103 -3.19 15.08 5.98
C GLY A 103 -2.00 14.22 5.62
N VAL A 104 -1.31 13.69 6.63
CA VAL A 104 -0.17 12.80 6.40
C VAL A 104 -0.61 11.54 5.66
N LEU A 105 -1.70 10.91 6.14
CA LEU A 105 -2.20 9.70 5.50
C LEU A 105 -2.64 9.97 4.05
N HIS A 106 -3.29 11.09 3.82
CA HIS A 106 -3.73 11.45 2.48
C HIS A 106 -2.52 11.60 1.53
N ARG A 107 -1.49 12.31 1.97
CA ARG A 107 -0.30 12.51 1.16
C ARG A 107 0.49 11.23 0.96
N ALA A 108 0.53 10.38 1.98
CA ALA A 108 1.19 9.09 1.84
C ALA A 108 0.47 8.22 0.81
N ALA A 109 -0.86 8.19 0.87
CA ALA A 109 -1.65 7.46 -0.11
C ALA A 109 -1.45 8.02 -1.53
N ALA A 110 -1.44 9.34 -1.66
CA ALA A 110 -1.22 9.97 -2.96
C ALA A 110 0.18 9.67 -3.51
N THR A 111 1.18 9.67 -2.65
CA THR A 111 2.55 9.33 -3.04
C THR A 111 2.63 7.89 -3.55
N ALA A 112 1.99 6.97 -2.83
CA ALA A 112 1.94 5.57 -3.25
C ALA A 112 1.22 5.42 -4.59
N ALA A 113 0.09 6.11 -4.75
CA ALA A 113 -0.67 6.02 -5.99
C ALA A 113 0.14 6.51 -7.18
N ARG A 114 0.87 7.62 -7.01
CA ARG A 114 1.72 8.14 -8.08
C ARG A 114 2.83 7.16 -8.45
N GLN A 115 3.45 6.55 -7.45
CA GLN A 115 4.51 5.59 -7.73
C GLN A 115 3.99 4.36 -8.45
N LEU A 116 2.83 3.86 -8.03
CA LEU A 116 2.23 2.69 -8.65
C LEU A 116 1.68 2.97 -10.04
N ALA A 117 1.36 4.23 -10.33
CA ALA A 117 0.88 4.63 -11.65
C ALA A 117 1.98 4.64 -12.71
N ALA A 118 3.23 4.40 -12.34
CA ALA A 118 4.33 4.36 -13.29
C ALA A 118 4.15 3.25 -14.32
N ARG A 119 3.35 2.23 -14.03
CA ARG A 119 2.94 1.26 -15.02
C ARG A 119 1.52 0.78 -14.72
N PRO A 120 0.80 0.29 -15.75
CA PRO A 120 -0.59 -0.14 -15.58
C PRO A 120 -0.69 -1.32 -14.61
N ARG A 121 -1.73 -1.29 -13.78
CA ARG A 121 -2.08 -2.39 -12.90
C ARG A 121 -3.59 -2.54 -12.88
N GLY A 122 -4.05 -3.76 -12.68
CA GLY A 122 -5.48 -4.02 -12.66
C GLY A 122 -6.13 -3.50 -11.40
N ARG A 123 -5.52 -3.76 -10.25
CA ARG A 123 -6.15 -3.43 -8.98
C ARG A 123 -5.09 -3.12 -7.93
N VAL A 124 -5.33 -2.05 -7.17
CA VAL A 124 -4.45 -1.64 -6.08
C VAL A 124 -5.31 -1.53 -4.81
N ALA A 125 -4.88 -2.18 -3.74
CA ALA A 125 -5.56 -2.12 -2.47
C ALA A 125 -4.71 -1.34 -1.46
N PHE A 126 -5.35 -0.51 -0.67
CA PHE A 126 -4.71 0.19 0.43
C PHE A 126 -5.15 -0.48 1.73
N ALA A 127 -4.22 -1.13 2.41
CA ALA A 127 -4.49 -1.77 3.69
C ALA A 127 -4.23 -0.77 4.81
N ALA A 128 -5.29 -0.16 5.31
CA ALA A 128 -5.20 0.87 6.33
C ALA A 128 -5.66 0.32 7.67
N ASP A 129 -5.00 0.76 8.73
CA ASP A 129 -5.44 0.41 10.07
C ASP A 129 -6.77 1.08 10.38
N PRO A 130 -7.72 0.35 10.98
CA PRO A 130 -9.02 0.94 11.30
C PRO A 130 -8.92 2.19 12.17
N VAL A 131 -7.92 2.27 13.03
CA VAL A 131 -7.74 3.40 13.93
C VAL A 131 -7.45 4.69 13.17
N TRP A 132 -6.95 4.59 11.96
CA TRP A 132 -6.64 5.76 11.14
C TRP A 132 -7.78 6.17 10.21
N SER A 133 -8.82 5.37 10.13
CA SER A 133 -9.92 5.63 9.21
C SER A 133 -11.03 6.51 9.82
N THR A 134 -10.88 6.93 11.06
CA THR A 134 -11.87 7.74 11.75
C THR A 134 -11.55 9.23 11.76
#